data_99951ef68e08f9b9b68a7561c86d2bc6
#
_entry.id   99951ef68e08f9b9b68a7561c86d2bc6
#
_cell.length_a   1.000
_cell.length_b   1.000
_cell.length_c   1.000
_cell.angle_alpha   90.00
_cell.angle_beta   90.00
_cell.angle_gamma   90.00
#
_symmetry.space_group_name_H-M   'P 1'
#
loop_
_entity.id
_entity.type
_entity.pdbx_description
1 polymer ?
#
loop_
_entity_poly.entity_id
_entity_poly.type
_entity_poly.pdbx_seq_one_letter_code
_entity_poly.pdbx_strand_id
1 'polypeptide(L)'
;FYKDPDLPMDEDVRTRMLLGEHYHAHDYFCVLQQRKETMAAFGDAMRGFDALVMPSSTSTAPALADVDQAVSPGYFTRPFNFLEMCGLSLPINLASDGMPTSIQIVGKAHDEAMCLRVGAALEQDLPPIGRPDLS
;
A
#
# COMPACT_ATOMS: atom_id res chain seq x y z
N PHE A 1 -9.59 -24.28 11.36
CA PHE A 1 -8.51 -23.55 12.02
C PHE A 1 -8.98 -22.16 12.46
N TYR A 2 -9.33 -21.24 11.57
CA TYR A 2 -9.74 -19.85 11.90
C TYR A 2 -11.07 -19.72 12.66
N LYS A 3 -11.88 -20.79 12.70
CA LYS A 3 -13.15 -20.85 13.45
C LYS A 3 -12.95 -21.18 14.94
N ASP A 4 -11.74 -21.56 15.32
CA ASP A 4 -11.41 -21.86 16.70
C ASP A 4 -11.33 -20.56 17.51
N PRO A 5 -12.24 -20.33 18.49
CA PRO A 5 -12.24 -19.09 19.27
C PRO A 5 -11.04 -19.00 20.22
N ASP A 6 -10.42 -20.12 20.55
CA ASP A 6 -9.25 -20.18 21.45
C ASP A 6 -7.94 -19.88 20.71
N LEU A 7 -7.97 -19.78 19.38
CA LEU A 7 -6.81 -19.38 18.61
C LEU A 7 -6.48 -17.90 18.92
N PRO A 8 -5.26 -17.58 19.40
CA PRO A 8 -4.84 -16.21 19.70
C PRO A 8 -4.69 -15.40 18.41
N MET A 9 -5.80 -14.81 17.98
CA MET A 9 -5.92 -14.02 16.76
C MET A 9 -6.81 -12.80 17.03
N ASP A 10 -6.41 -11.66 16.49
CA ASP A 10 -7.25 -10.47 16.49
C ASP A 10 -8.58 -10.73 15.76
N GLU A 11 -9.70 -10.32 16.37
CA GLU A 11 -11.04 -10.64 15.86
C GLU A 11 -11.36 -9.95 14.52
N ASP A 12 -10.80 -8.76 14.28
CA ASP A 12 -10.94 -8.09 12.98
C ASP A 12 -10.19 -8.84 11.87
N VAL A 13 -9.04 -9.45 12.21
CA VAL A 13 -8.32 -10.34 11.30
C VAL A 13 -9.10 -11.62 11.08
N ARG A 14 -9.64 -12.24 12.14
CA ARG A 14 -10.46 -13.47 12.07
C ARG A 14 -11.64 -13.27 11.12
N THR A 15 -12.39 -12.19 11.29
CA THR A 15 -13.54 -11.85 10.45
C THR A 15 -13.15 -11.77 8.98
N ARG A 16 -12.04 -11.11 8.66
CA ARG A 16 -11.53 -10.99 7.28
C ARG A 16 -11.10 -12.33 6.69
N MET A 17 -10.48 -13.20 7.51
CA MET A 17 -10.09 -14.55 7.06
C MET A 17 -11.30 -15.42 6.74
N LEU A 18 -12.37 -15.34 7.55
CA LEU A 18 -13.60 -16.11 7.35
C LEU A 18 -14.36 -15.69 6.10
N LEU A 19 -14.20 -14.46 5.60
CA LEU A 19 -14.79 -14.04 4.32
C LEU A 19 -14.36 -14.96 3.15
N GLY A 20 -13.19 -15.58 3.24
CA GLY A 20 -12.71 -16.54 2.25
C GLY A 20 -13.59 -17.78 2.07
N GLU A 21 -14.44 -18.12 3.06
CA GLU A 21 -15.34 -19.28 2.97
C GLU A 21 -16.48 -19.12 1.93
N HIS A 22 -16.77 -17.88 1.55
CA HIS A 22 -17.79 -17.56 0.56
C HIS A 22 -17.32 -17.74 -0.89
N TYR A 23 -16.03 -17.97 -1.11
CA TYR A 23 -15.43 -18.11 -2.44
C TYR A 23 -15.11 -19.57 -2.73
N HIS A 24 -15.48 -20.01 -3.94
CA HIS A 24 -15.11 -21.33 -4.45
C HIS A 24 -13.74 -21.29 -5.16
N ALA A 25 -13.16 -22.46 -5.35
CA ALA A 25 -11.88 -22.58 -6.08
C ALA A 25 -11.98 -21.97 -7.50
N HIS A 26 -13.12 -22.11 -8.17
CA HIS A 26 -13.36 -21.50 -9.48
C HIS A 26 -13.23 -19.98 -9.42
N ASP A 27 -13.84 -19.33 -8.42
CA ASP A 27 -13.80 -17.87 -8.26
C ASP A 27 -12.35 -17.40 -8.08
N TYR A 28 -11.59 -18.13 -7.27
CA TYR A 28 -10.17 -17.86 -7.08
C TYR A 28 -9.36 -17.97 -8.38
N PHE A 29 -9.60 -19.01 -9.21
CA PHE A 29 -8.97 -19.13 -10.50
C PHE A 29 -9.32 -17.98 -11.45
N CYS A 30 -10.57 -17.55 -11.47
CA CYS A 30 -11.01 -16.41 -12.28
C CYS A 30 -10.29 -15.12 -11.84
N VAL A 31 -10.16 -14.89 -10.53
CA VAL A 31 -9.44 -13.72 -10.00
C VAL A 31 -7.95 -13.77 -10.37
N LEU A 32 -7.31 -14.94 -10.30
CA LEU A 32 -5.92 -15.09 -10.72
C LEU A 32 -5.71 -14.80 -12.22
N GLN A 33 -6.67 -15.21 -13.07
CA GLN A 33 -6.61 -14.91 -14.49
C GLN A 33 -6.79 -13.41 -14.75
N GLN A 34 -7.80 -12.79 -14.14
CA GLN A 34 -8.02 -11.33 -14.21
C GLN A 34 -6.80 -10.56 -13.72
N ARG A 35 -6.15 -11.04 -12.65
CA ARG A 35 -4.92 -10.42 -12.15
C ARG A 35 -3.83 -10.37 -13.21
N LYS A 36 -3.58 -11.49 -13.91
CA LYS A 36 -2.58 -11.55 -14.99
C LYS A 36 -2.89 -10.56 -16.12
N GLU A 37 -4.15 -10.48 -16.51
CA GLU A 37 -4.60 -9.55 -17.56
C GLU A 37 -4.43 -8.08 -17.10
N THR A 38 -4.78 -7.78 -15.85
CA THR A 38 -4.61 -6.44 -15.27
C THR A 38 -3.13 -6.07 -15.17
N MET A 39 -2.27 -7.00 -14.74
CA MET A 39 -0.81 -6.78 -14.69
C MET A 39 -0.23 -6.48 -16.08
N ALA A 40 -0.66 -7.21 -17.11
CA ALA A 40 -0.22 -6.97 -18.48
C ALA A 40 -0.68 -5.58 -18.97
N ALA A 41 -1.96 -5.25 -18.79
CA ALA A 41 -2.52 -3.95 -19.17
C ALA A 41 -1.84 -2.78 -18.45
N PHE A 42 -1.56 -2.93 -17.14
CA PHE A 42 -0.85 -1.92 -16.38
C PHE A 42 0.61 -1.78 -16.82
N GLY A 43 1.28 -2.90 -17.10
CA GLY A 43 2.64 -2.89 -17.67
C GLY A 43 2.70 -2.15 -19.01
N ASP A 44 1.68 -2.34 -19.85
CA ASP A 44 1.56 -1.61 -21.12
C ASP A 44 1.33 -0.10 -20.90
N ALA A 45 0.49 0.27 -19.96
CA ALA A 45 0.25 1.67 -19.59
C ALA A 45 1.51 2.36 -19.02
N MET A 46 2.37 1.60 -18.34
CA MET A 46 3.64 2.09 -17.81
C MET A 46 4.77 2.17 -18.84
N ARG A 47 4.51 1.85 -20.12
CA ARG A 47 5.53 2.01 -21.18
C ARG A 47 5.85 3.50 -21.36
N GLY A 48 7.15 3.81 -21.32
CA GLY A 48 7.63 5.18 -21.44
C GLY A 48 7.61 6.00 -20.14
N PHE A 49 7.17 5.41 -19.03
CA PHE A 49 7.30 5.99 -17.70
C PHE A 49 8.31 5.19 -16.87
N ASP A 50 9.11 5.90 -16.10
CA ASP A 50 10.08 5.29 -15.18
C ASP A 50 9.42 4.88 -13.87
N ALA A 51 8.55 5.72 -13.33
CA ALA A 51 7.78 5.47 -12.13
C ALA A 51 6.46 6.26 -12.13
N LEU A 52 5.53 5.85 -11.28
CA LEU A 52 4.32 6.57 -10.93
C LEU A 52 4.49 7.18 -9.54
N VAL A 53 4.12 8.45 -9.36
CA VAL A 53 4.17 9.15 -8.08
C VAL A 53 2.76 9.55 -7.66
N MET A 54 2.38 9.23 -6.42
CA MET A 54 1.05 9.52 -5.90
C MET A 54 1.06 9.57 -4.36
N PRO A 55 -0.01 10.04 -3.68
CA PRO A 55 -0.08 9.95 -2.22
C PRO A 55 0.05 8.52 -1.70
N SER A 56 0.69 8.33 -0.53
CA SER A 56 0.79 7.00 0.10
C SER A 56 -0.49 6.58 0.81
N SER A 57 -1.22 7.54 1.38
CA SER A 57 -2.47 7.32 2.12
C SER A 57 -3.48 8.41 1.82
N THR A 58 -4.73 8.17 2.19
CA THR A 58 -5.86 9.11 2.01
C THR A 58 -5.91 10.19 3.10
N SER A 59 -5.25 9.95 4.23
CA SER A 59 -5.23 10.83 5.39
C SER A 59 -3.95 10.65 6.18
N THR A 60 -3.70 11.53 7.13
CA THR A 60 -2.73 11.34 8.21
C THR A 60 -3.15 10.18 9.12
N ALA A 61 -2.25 9.72 9.99
CA ALA A 61 -2.56 8.66 10.93
C ALA A 61 -3.67 9.11 11.90
N PRO A 62 -4.77 8.34 12.07
CA PRO A 62 -5.78 8.61 13.05
C PRO A 62 -5.27 8.31 14.47
N ALA A 63 -5.92 8.88 15.49
CA ALA A 63 -5.69 8.45 16.87
C ALA A 63 -6.08 6.97 17.03
N LEU A 64 -5.38 6.22 17.90
CA LEU A 64 -5.65 4.78 18.08
C LEU A 64 -7.10 4.49 18.48
N ALA A 65 -7.74 5.41 19.23
CA ALA A 65 -9.13 5.26 19.63
C ALA A 65 -10.13 5.43 18.47
N ASP A 66 -9.70 6.07 17.38
CA ASP A 66 -10.55 6.39 16.23
C ASP A 66 -10.27 5.46 15.03
N VAL A 67 -9.43 4.43 15.22
CA VAL A 67 -9.11 3.48 14.16
C VAL A 67 -10.33 2.62 13.83
N ASP A 68 -10.85 2.77 12.63
CA ASP A 68 -11.85 1.87 12.06
C ASP A 68 -11.17 0.79 11.21
N GLN A 69 -11.20 -0.44 11.70
CA GLN A 69 -10.62 -1.60 11.00
C GLN A 69 -11.35 -1.97 9.69
N ALA A 70 -12.58 -1.48 9.49
CA ALA A 70 -13.28 -1.64 8.22
C ALA A 70 -12.70 -0.74 7.12
N VAL A 71 -12.04 0.36 7.51
CA VAL A 71 -11.40 1.30 6.58
C VAL A 71 -9.93 0.94 6.45
N SER A 72 -9.52 0.47 5.27
CA SER A 72 -8.11 0.13 5.03
C SER A 72 -7.29 1.39 4.74
N PRO A 73 -6.21 1.65 5.50
CA PRO A 73 -5.27 2.73 5.17
C PRO A 73 -4.51 2.46 3.85
N GLY A 74 -4.52 1.23 3.38
CA GLY A 74 -3.84 0.79 2.15
C GLY A 74 -4.59 1.08 0.84
N TYR A 75 -5.50 2.05 0.81
CA TYR A 75 -6.29 2.35 -0.39
C TYR A 75 -5.41 2.59 -1.63
N PHE A 76 -4.37 3.39 -1.51
CA PHE A 76 -3.44 3.68 -2.61
C PHE A 76 -2.30 2.66 -2.76
N THR A 77 -1.96 1.89 -1.74
CA THR A 77 -0.84 0.93 -1.79
C THR A 77 -1.28 -0.47 -2.22
N ARG A 78 -2.53 -0.84 -1.90
CA ARG A 78 -3.08 -2.16 -2.20
C ARG A 78 -3.09 -2.53 -3.69
N PRO A 79 -3.43 -1.64 -4.65
CA PRO A 79 -3.37 -1.96 -6.07
C PRO A 79 -1.99 -2.42 -6.54
N PHE A 80 -0.91 -1.80 -6.04
CA PHE A 80 0.45 -2.12 -6.46
C PHE A 80 0.97 -3.42 -5.85
N ASN A 81 0.50 -3.77 -4.66
CA ASN A 81 0.68 -5.11 -4.11
C ASN A 81 0.03 -6.18 -4.98
N PHE A 82 -1.20 -5.92 -5.43
CA PHE A 82 -1.92 -6.80 -6.34
C PHE A 82 -1.20 -6.95 -7.69
N LEU A 83 -0.58 -5.89 -8.19
CA LEU A 83 0.13 -5.82 -9.47
C LEU A 83 1.59 -6.29 -9.38
N GLU A 84 2.09 -6.69 -8.22
CA GLU A 84 3.49 -7.09 -7.98
C GLU A 84 4.52 -6.00 -8.33
N MET A 85 4.14 -4.74 -8.12
CA MET A 85 5.01 -3.60 -8.35
C MET A 85 5.88 -3.33 -7.12
N CYS A 86 7.05 -2.74 -7.31
CA CYS A 86 7.83 -2.21 -6.20
C CYS A 86 7.37 -0.80 -5.83
N GLY A 87 7.47 -0.45 -4.55
CA GLY A 87 7.06 0.86 -4.04
C GLY A 87 8.01 1.39 -2.98
N LEU A 88 8.26 2.70 -3.03
CA LEU A 88 9.01 3.46 -2.04
C LEU A 88 8.09 4.54 -1.47
N SER A 89 7.98 4.63 -0.14
CA SER A 89 7.30 5.75 0.52
C SER A 89 8.33 6.81 0.90
N LEU A 90 8.11 8.04 0.46
CA LEU A 90 8.98 9.18 0.74
C LEU A 90 8.20 10.21 1.54
N PRO A 91 8.61 10.57 2.78
CA PRO A 91 8.02 11.66 3.54
C PRO A 91 8.25 12.99 2.82
N ILE A 92 7.22 13.84 2.78
CA ILE A 92 7.29 15.11 2.04
C ILE A 92 7.05 16.35 2.90
N ASN A 93 6.22 16.24 3.95
CA ASN A 93 5.88 17.36 4.80
C ASN A 93 5.16 16.87 6.08
N LEU A 94 4.91 17.81 6.99
CA LEU A 94 3.96 17.64 8.07
C LEU A 94 2.62 18.31 7.68
N ALA A 95 1.53 17.65 7.96
CA ALA A 95 0.18 18.21 7.81
C ALA A 95 -0.09 19.24 8.92
N SER A 96 -1.24 19.92 8.85
CA SER A 96 -1.65 20.94 9.84
C SER A 96 -1.83 20.41 11.26
N ASP A 97 -2.03 19.11 11.41
CA ASP A 97 -2.10 18.40 12.70
C ASP A 97 -0.72 17.95 13.22
N GLY A 98 0.37 18.28 12.51
CA GLY A 98 1.74 17.90 12.86
C GLY A 98 2.12 16.48 12.45
N MET A 99 1.22 15.71 11.86
CA MET A 99 1.48 14.34 11.43
C MET A 99 2.21 14.31 10.08
N PRO A 100 3.12 13.34 9.86
CA PRO A 100 3.85 13.23 8.59
C PRO A 100 2.92 12.82 7.45
N THR A 101 3.15 13.42 6.29
CA THR A 101 2.56 13.02 5.02
C THR A 101 3.62 12.47 4.09
N SER A 102 3.24 11.59 3.18
CA SER A 102 4.16 10.95 2.26
C SER A 102 3.55 10.74 0.87
N ILE A 103 4.43 10.67 -0.10
CA ILE A 103 4.13 10.15 -1.44
C ILE A 103 4.69 8.74 -1.57
N GLN A 104 4.06 7.94 -2.41
CA GLN A 104 4.65 6.69 -2.87
C GLN A 104 5.15 6.84 -4.31
N ILE A 105 6.31 6.25 -4.55
CA ILE A 105 6.95 6.12 -5.84
C ILE A 105 6.83 4.65 -6.21
N VAL A 106 6.07 4.37 -7.26
CA VAL A 106 5.79 3.01 -7.72
C VAL A 106 6.57 2.74 -8.98
N GLY A 107 7.50 1.81 -8.90
CA GLY A 107 8.31 1.33 -10.02
C GLY A 107 7.72 0.07 -10.64
N LYS A 108 8.30 -0.37 -11.76
CA LYS A 108 7.97 -1.65 -12.37
C LYS A 108 8.39 -2.81 -11.46
N ALA A 109 7.81 -3.97 -11.67
CA ALA A 109 8.18 -5.17 -10.91
C ALA A 109 9.70 -5.40 -10.95
N HIS A 110 10.31 -5.62 -9.78
CA HIS A 110 11.75 -5.88 -9.60
C HIS A 110 12.68 -4.71 -10.02
N ASP A 111 12.15 -3.47 -10.09
CA ASP A 111 12.94 -2.27 -10.42
C ASP A 111 13.05 -1.31 -9.22
N GLU A 112 13.45 -1.85 -8.07
CA GLU A 112 13.68 -1.08 -6.84
C GLU A 112 14.73 0.01 -7.05
N ALA A 113 15.71 -0.26 -7.91
CA ALA A 113 16.76 0.70 -8.23
C ALA A 113 16.21 1.99 -8.85
N MET A 114 15.18 1.89 -9.69
CA MET A 114 14.51 3.06 -10.25
C MET A 114 13.72 3.82 -9.19
N CYS A 115 12.99 3.12 -8.32
CA CYS A 115 12.29 3.74 -7.20
C CYS A 115 13.24 4.55 -6.31
N LEU A 116 14.39 3.97 -5.97
CA LEU A 116 15.41 4.64 -5.16
C LEU A 116 16.02 5.84 -5.88
N ARG A 117 16.28 5.74 -7.19
CA ARG A 117 16.80 6.87 -7.99
C ARG A 117 15.83 8.04 -8.02
N VAL A 118 14.54 7.76 -8.28
CA VAL A 118 13.50 8.79 -8.30
C VAL A 118 13.32 9.37 -6.89
N GLY A 119 13.28 8.52 -5.86
CA GLY A 119 13.19 8.95 -4.46
C GLY A 119 14.34 9.85 -4.06
N ALA A 120 15.58 9.47 -4.35
CA ALA A 120 16.77 10.27 -4.03
C ALA A 120 16.80 11.62 -4.78
N ALA A 121 16.29 11.66 -6.01
CA ALA A 121 16.19 12.92 -6.75
C ALA A 121 15.13 13.86 -6.13
N LEU A 122 13.95 13.33 -5.77
CA LEU A 122 12.91 14.11 -5.12
C LEU A 122 13.31 14.58 -3.71
N GLU A 123 14.00 13.75 -2.95
CA GLU A 123 14.45 14.07 -1.59
C GLU A 123 15.40 15.29 -1.54
N GLN A 124 16.17 15.53 -2.61
CA GLN A 124 17.04 16.70 -2.70
C GLN A 124 16.28 18.03 -2.75
N ASP A 125 15.07 18.02 -3.30
CA ASP A 125 14.23 19.21 -3.47
C ASP A 125 13.19 19.38 -2.35
N LEU A 126 13.06 18.36 -1.46
CA LEU A 126 12.10 18.40 -0.36
C LEU A 126 12.70 19.06 0.89
N PRO A 127 11.90 19.79 1.67
CA PRO A 127 12.35 20.32 2.95
C PRO A 127 12.68 19.17 3.91
N PRO A 128 13.74 19.30 4.74
CA PRO A 128 14.06 18.29 5.73
C PRO A 128 12.92 18.19 6.76
N ILE A 129 12.40 16.99 6.95
CA ILE A 129 11.44 16.69 8.02
C ILE A 129 12.25 16.28 9.25
N GLY A 130 12.01 16.96 10.37
CA GLY A 130 12.63 16.62 11.66
C GLY A 130 12.30 15.17 12.08
N ARG A 131 13.17 14.58 12.89
CA ARG A 131 12.85 13.29 13.52
C ARG A 131 11.82 13.49 14.61
N PRO A 132 10.88 12.54 14.81
CA PRO A 132 9.93 12.60 15.92
C PRO A 132 10.69 12.54 17.24
N ASP A 133 10.22 13.32 18.23
CA ASP A 133 10.67 13.16 19.61
C ASP A 133 10.01 11.90 20.19
N LEU A 134 10.85 10.95 20.58
CA LEU A 134 10.43 9.66 21.15
C LEU A 134 10.74 9.57 22.64
N SER A 135 11.07 10.70 23.29
CA SER A 135 11.37 10.74 24.73
C SER A 135 10.13 10.69 25.60
#